data_3a36a9138dca9bd09dd69797d6d47db5
#
_entry.id   3a36a9138dca9bd09dd69797d6d47db5
#
_cell.length_a   1.000
_cell.length_b   1.000
_cell.length_c   1.000
_cell.angle_alpha   90.00
_cell.angle_beta   90.00
_cell.angle_gamma   90.00
#
_symmetry.space_group_name_H-M   'P 1'
#
loop_
_entity.id
_entity.type
_entity.pdbx_description
1 polymer ?
#
loop_
_entity_poly.entity_id
_entity_poly.type
_entity_poly.pdbx_seq_one_letter_code
_entity_poly.pdbx_strand_id
1 'polypeptide(L)'
;SNLFKALTAAIMLVRNSAGMQINTPTGITPFIMDEEGRTGKTRFDFIFVYEGVKYEYGFVADGSKVYEEYLYEYKSAKPSMIFEREDTDKYNYTAALKKELKPYEVRTTSNKLFLAAATAWNCKITEKPFRWFADMIDTYNDDSVQTTMAVSLESEDREEIREFSKKLLKAADFNITDYQFTVIAGKPENVPLPPGLTLDENILSNMKSWELTMVHMVEKDGVTNIVGMPFQLESEGTQTFFAYCPAIYTALKTGKTAVIDDMGGKLHPLLVRSLVDLFNDKTTNPNGAQLIFSTHNVDLLDLDMLRRDQIYFVEKDNSTGESELYSLSDFSPRKTDKIQKGYLLGRYGAVPNIGGLEW
;
A
#
# COMPACT_ATOMS: atom_id res chain seq x y z
N SER A 1 4.97 5.00 8.12
CA SER A 1 4.65 4.63 9.50
C SER A 1 4.92 3.15 9.76
N ASN A 2 5.12 2.73 11.03
CA ASN A 2 5.35 1.32 11.34
C ASN A 2 4.13 0.44 11.03
N LEU A 3 2.93 0.98 11.18
CA LEU A 3 1.69 0.28 10.83
C LEU A 3 1.66 -0.10 9.33
N PHE A 4 2.01 0.83 8.45
CA PHE A 4 2.03 0.59 7.01
C PHE A 4 3.16 -0.37 6.61
N LYS A 5 4.32 -0.28 7.26
CA LYS A 5 5.41 -1.27 7.06
C LYS A 5 4.97 -2.68 7.48
N ALA A 6 4.30 -2.82 8.62
CA ALA A 6 3.77 -4.09 9.08
C ALA A 6 2.71 -4.65 8.13
N LEU A 7 1.77 -3.81 7.66
CA LEU A 7 0.76 -4.20 6.68
C LEU A 7 1.40 -4.66 5.36
N THR A 8 2.39 -3.91 4.85
CA THR A 8 3.14 -4.29 3.65
C THR A 8 3.86 -5.64 3.84
N ALA A 9 4.55 -5.83 4.98
CA ALA A 9 5.23 -7.09 5.28
C ALA A 9 4.26 -8.27 5.32
N ALA A 10 3.07 -8.10 5.93
CA ALA A 10 2.04 -9.14 5.97
C ALA A 10 1.55 -9.51 4.56
N ILE A 11 1.21 -8.51 3.73
CA ILE A 11 0.76 -8.73 2.35
C ILE A 11 1.85 -9.44 1.53
N MET A 12 3.11 -9.00 1.66
CA MET A 12 4.24 -9.60 0.95
C MET A 12 4.52 -11.04 1.41
N LEU A 13 4.33 -11.36 2.70
CA LEU A 13 4.44 -12.72 3.20
C LEU A 13 3.35 -13.61 2.60
N VAL A 14 2.09 -13.14 2.53
CA VAL A 14 1.01 -13.88 1.87
C VAL A 14 1.34 -14.13 0.40
N ARG A 15 1.78 -13.12 -0.33
CA ARG A 15 2.07 -13.22 -1.77
C ARG A 15 3.24 -14.16 -2.09
N ASN A 16 4.29 -14.15 -1.26
CA ASN A 16 5.59 -14.70 -1.65
C ASN A 16 6.02 -15.94 -0.85
N SER A 17 5.39 -16.24 0.30
CA SER A 17 5.89 -17.31 1.20
C SER A 17 5.90 -18.68 0.57
N ALA A 18 5.02 -18.97 -0.40
CA ALA A 18 5.02 -20.25 -1.12
C ALA A 18 6.37 -20.57 -1.79
N GLY A 19 7.05 -19.55 -2.32
CA GLY A 19 8.36 -19.67 -2.99
C GLY A 19 9.58 -19.67 -2.05
N MET A 20 9.39 -19.40 -0.77
CA MET A 20 10.51 -19.31 0.19
C MET A 20 11.20 -20.65 0.39
N GLN A 21 12.53 -20.60 0.51
CA GLN A 21 13.31 -21.75 0.97
C GLN A 21 13.12 -21.98 2.48
N ILE A 22 13.41 -23.20 2.94
CA ILE A 22 13.41 -23.52 4.37
C ILE A 22 14.36 -22.58 5.11
N ASN A 23 13.96 -22.07 6.26
CA ASN A 23 14.70 -21.10 7.09
C ASN A 23 14.93 -19.72 6.45
N THR A 24 14.32 -19.39 5.33
CA THR A 24 14.27 -18.00 4.86
C THR A 24 13.46 -17.17 5.88
N PRO A 25 13.96 -16.00 6.33
CA PRO A 25 13.22 -15.13 7.22
C PRO A 25 11.86 -14.72 6.63
N THR A 26 10.83 -14.61 7.47
CA THR A 26 9.47 -14.21 7.05
C THR A 26 9.37 -12.74 6.64
N GLY A 27 10.35 -11.91 7.04
CA GLY A 27 10.31 -10.46 6.86
C GLY A 27 9.50 -9.70 7.93
N ILE A 28 8.90 -10.42 8.88
CA ILE A 28 8.20 -9.79 10.00
C ILE A 28 9.21 -9.33 11.03
N THR A 29 9.20 -8.03 11.32
CA THR A 29 10.08 -7.42 12.32
C THR A 29 9.31 -7.25 13.62
N PRO A 30 9.81 -7.77 14.75
CA PRO A 30 9.15 -7.63 16.04
C PRO A 30 9.30 -6.19 16.58
N PHE A 31 8.55 -5.88 17.63
CA PHE A 31 8.76 -4.66 18.40
C PHE A 31 10.08 -4.77 19.17
N ILE A 32 11.01 -3.82 18.97
CA ILE A 32 12.40 -3.96 19.43
C ILE A 32 12.74 -3.11 20.68
N MET A 33 11.77 -2.32 21.18
CA MET A 33 12.06 -1.35 22.25
C MET A 33 12.20 -2.01 23.63
N ASP A 34 11.62 -3.18 23.83
CA ASP A 34 11.76 -3.96 25.07
C ASP A 34 12.19 -5.41 24.79
N GLU A 35 12.52 -6.16 25.84
CA GLU A 35 13.01 -7.53 25.73
C GLU A 35 11.90 -8.51 25.34
N GLU A 36 10.68 -8.30 25.82
CA GLU A 36 9.52 -9.12 25.50
C GLU A 36 9.11 -8.94 24.04
N GLY A 37 9.07 -7.71 23.56
CA GLY A 37 8.76 -7.39 22.16
C GLY A 37 9.76 -7.96 21.18
N ARG A 38 11.07 -7.96 21.50
CA ARG A 38 12.13 -8.53 20.62
C ARG A 38 11.93 -10.00 20.31
N THR A 39 11.35 -10.75 21.23
CA THR A 39 11.02 -12.18 21.06
C THR A 39 9.53 -12.39 20.77
N GLY A 40 8.77 -11.31 20.70
CA GLY A 40 7.34 -11.29 20.52
C GLY A 40 6.91 -11.75 19.13
N LYS A 41 5.69 -12.23 19.07
CA LYS A 41 5.01 -12.62 17.84
C LYS A 41 4.12 -11.48 17.39
N THR A 42 4.01 -11.29 16.07
CA THR A 42 3.10 -10.30 15.50
C THR A 42 1.87 -10.98 14.95
N ARG A 43 0.69 -10.49 15.30
CA ARG A 43 -0.61 -10.95 14.81
C ARG A 43 -1.12 -10.02 13.72
N PHE A 44 -1.66 -10.62 12.67
CA PHE A 44 -2.31 -9.93 11.56
C PHE A 44 -3.68 -10.54 11.33
N ASP A 45 -4.71 -9.69 11.24
CA ASP A 45 -6.09 -10.11 10.98
C ASP A 45 -6.67 -9.25 9.85
N PHE A 46 -7.29 -9.90 8.87
CA PHE A 46 -7.88 -9.28 7.69
C PHE A 46 -9.32 -9.71 7.51
N ILE A 47 -10.21 -8.75 7.31
CA ILE A 47 -11.60 -9.00 6.91
C ILE A 47 -11.81 -8.32 5.56
N PHE A 48 -12.17 -9.10 4.56
CA PHE A 48 -12.33 -8.60 3.20
C PHE A 48 -13.46 -9.32 2.46
N VAL A 49 -13.91 -8.72 1.37
CA VAL A 49 -14.90 -9.30 0.45
C VAL A 49 -14.23 -9.49 -0.90
N TYR A 50 -14.32 -10.68 -1.45
CA TYR A 50 -13.85 -11.00 -2.80
C TYR A 50 -14.88 -11.83 -3.55
N GLU A 51 -15.25 -11.40 -4.75
CA GLU A 51 -16.31 -12.01 -5.56
C GLU A 51 -17.61 -12.27 -4.79
N GLY A 52 -18.03 -11.31 -3.96
CA GLY A 52 -19.28 -11.36 -3.18
C GLY A 52 -19.22 -12.25 -1.93
N VAL A 53 -18.09 -12.89 -1.62
CA VAL A 53 -17.89 -13.70 -0.41
C VAL A 53 -17.03 -12.92 0.59
N LYS A 54 -17.51 -12.82 1.83
CA LYS A 54 -16.73 -12.27 2.95
C LYS A 54 -15.80 -13.35 3.49
N TYR A 55 -14.54 -12.99 3.66
CA TYR A 55 -13.51 -13.82 4.28
C TYR A 55 -12.97 -13.14 5.54
N GLU A 56 -12.53 -13.95 6.49
CA GLU A 56 -11.73 -13.56 7.63
C GLU A 56 -10.49 -14.44 7.63
N TYR A 57 -9.33 -13.81 7.54
CA TYR A 57 -8.03 -14.47 7.45
C TYR A 57 -7.04 -13.81 8.39
N GLY A 58 -6.28 -14.61 9.10
CA GLY A 58 -5.23 -14.08 9.94
C GLY A 58 -4.12 -15.08 10.20
N PHE A 59 -3.01 -14.55 10.72
CA PHE A 59 -1.86 -15.36 11.12
C PHE A 59 -1.05 -14.67 12.21
N VAL A 60 -0.28 -15.48 12.92
CA VAL A 60 0.69 -15.06 13.93
C VAL A 60 2.07 -15.56 13.51
N ALA A 61 3.01 -14.62 13.37
CA ALA A 61 4.36 -14.93 12.91
C ALA A 61 5.42 -14.06 13.63
N ASP A 62 6.66 -14.53 13.60
CA ASP A 62 7.85 -13.75 13.91
C ASP A 62 8.79 -13.73 12.70
N GLY A 63 10.00 -13.21 12.87
CA GLY A 63 11.01 -13.17 11.82
C GLY A 63 11.46 -14.52 11.28
N SER A 64 11.12 -15.64 11.95
CA SER A 64 11.59 -16.98 11.62
C SER A 64 10.49 -17.93 11.12
N LYS A 65 9.28 -17.86 11.67
CA LYS A 65 8.22 -18.81 11.37
C LYS A 65 6.81 -18.27 11.62
N VAL A 66 5.83 -19.00 11.10
CA VAL A 66 4.40 -18.84 11.33
C VAL A 66 3.98 -19.79 12.45
N TYR A 67 3.30 -19.28 13.47
CA TYR A 67 2.81 -20.03 14.64
C TYR A 67 1.37 -20.42 14.50
N GLU A 68 0.54 -19.47 14.06
CA GLU A 68 -0.90 -19.63 13.88
C GLU A 68 -1.31 -19.11 12.52
N GLU A 69 -2.35 -19.69 11.95
CA GLU A 69 -2.95 -19.22 10.71
C GLU A 69 -4.39 -19.72 10.64
N TYR A 70 -5.32 -18.88 10.20
CA TYR A 70 -6.71 -19.28 10.07
C TYR A 70 -7.37 -18.66 8.86
N LEU A 71 -8.39 -19.35 8.33
CA LEU A 71 -9.25 -18.84 7.27
C LEU A 71 -10.70 -19.27 7.48
N TYR A 72 -11.58 -18.28 7.50
CA TYR A 72 -13.02 -18.48 7.52
C TYR A 72 -13.67 -17.83 6.30
N GLU A 73 -14.78 -18.43 5.85
CA GLU A 73 -15.66 -17.84 4.84
C GLU A 73 -17.06 -17.60 5.42
N TYR A 74 -17.75 -16.56 4.93
CA TYR A 74 -19.09 -16.22 5.35
C TYR A 74 -20.05 -16.39 4.16
N LYS A 75 -20.59 -17.59 3.98
CA LYS A 75 -21.69 -17.86 3.04
C LYS A 75 -23.04 -17.43 3.61
N SER A 76 -23.08 -17.16 4.90
CA SER A 76 -24.23 -16.68 5.67
C SER A 76 -23.73 -15.74 6.77
N ALA A 77 -24.58 -15.34 7.71
CA ALA A 77 -24.18 -14.52 8.85
C ALA A 77 -23.19 -15.22 9.82
N LYS A 78 -23.04 -16.55 9.73
CA LYS A 78 -22.10 -17.30 10.56
C LYS A 78 -20.85 -17.68 9.80
N PRO A 79 -19.64 -17.58 10.42
CA PRO A 79 -18.39 -18.02 9.83
C PRO A 79 -18.40 -19.54 9.65
N SER A 80 -17.82 -19.98 8.55
CA SER A 80 -17.52 -21.39 8.26
C SER A 80 -16.00 -21.53 8.18
N MET A 81 -15.43 -22.33 9.08
CA MET A 81 -14.00 -22.58 9.10
C MET A 81 -13.58 -23.34 7.84
N ILE A 82 -12.56 -22.80 7.15
CA ILE A 82 -11.87 -23.51 6.08
C ILE A 82 -10.71 -24.28 6.69
N PHE A 83 -9.81 -23.60 7.39
CA PHE A 83 -8.73 -24.21 8.16
C PHE A 83 -8.32 -23.35 9.34
N GLU A 84 -7.71 -24.00 10.33
CA GLU A 84 -6.91 -23.39 11.39
C GLU A 84 -5.58 -24.15 11.48
N ARG A 85 -4.51 -23.42 11.76
CA ARG A 85 -3.17 -23.92 12.03
C ARG A 85 -2.71 -23.38 13.37
N GLU A 86 -2.24 -24.27 14.24
CA GLU A 86 -1.74 -23.96 15.57
C GLU A 86 -0.36 -24.59 15.77
N ASP A 87 0.43 -24.01 16.65
CA ASP A 87 1.78 -24.50 16.97
C ASP A 87 2.62 -24.85 15.74
N THR A 88 2.46 -24.10 14.65
CA THR A 88 3.20 -24.25 13.39
C THR A 88 2.77 -25.43 12.50
N ASP A 89 2.46 -26.59 13.04
CA ASP A 89 2.23 -27.84 12.28
C ASP A 89 0.97 -28.62 12.67
N LYS A 90 0.15 -28.08 13.56
CA LYS A 90 -1.14 -28.67 13.93
C LYS A 90 -2.26 -28.03 13.12
N TYR A 91 -2.97 -28.83 12.33
CA TYR A 91 -4.01 -28.33 11.45
C TYR A 91 -5.39 -28.87 11.81
N ASN A 92 -6.38 -27.98 11.80
CA ASN A 92 -7.79 -28.28 12.00
C ASN A 92 -8.57 -27.88 10.72
N TYR A 93 -9.49 -28.74 10.32
CA TYR A 93 -10.35 -28.56 9.16
C TYR A 93 -11.78 -29.00 9.49
N THR A 94 -12.76 -28.44 8.78
CA THR A 94 -14.09 -29.07 8.77
C THR A 94 -14.00 -30.46 8.14
N ALA A 95 -14.85 -31.39 8.59
CA ALA A 95 -14.84 -32.77 8.10
C ALA A 95 -14.96 -32.86 6.56
N ALA A 96 -15.71 -31.94 5.96
CA ALA A 96 -15.92 -31.87 4.51
C ALA A 96 -14.64 -31.51 3.74
N LEU A 97 -13.79 -30.63 4.31
CA LEU A 97 -12.60 -30.07 3.64
C LEU A 97 -11.31 -30.82 3.97
N LYS A 98 -11.31 -31.62 5.04
CA LYS A 98 -10.11 -32.30 5.53
C LYS A 98 -9.40 -33.14 4.46
N LYS A 99 -10.16 -33.91 3.68
CA LYS A 99 -9.58 -34.80 2.64
C LYS A 99 -8.88 -34.00 1.54
N GLU A 100 -9.40 -32.80 1.21
CA GLU A 100 -8.87 -31.94 0.16
C GLU A 100 -7.68 -31.11 0.64
N LEU A 101 -7.73 -30.57 1.87
CA LEU A 101 -6.71 -29.66 2.38
C LEU A 101 -5.49 -30.36 3.00
N LYS A 102 -5.68 -31.49 3.67
CA LYS A 102 -4.60 -32.21 4.35
C LYS A 102 -3.35 -32.50 3.49
N PRO A 103 -3.43 -32.83 2.20
CA PRO A 103 -2.23 -33.07 1.38
C PRO A 103 -1.27 -31.90 1.26
N TYR A 104 -1.69 -30.67 1.55
CA TYR A 104 -0.87 -29.47 1.45
C TYR A 104 -0.05 -29.20 2.73
N GLU A 105 -0.34 -29.86 3.87
CA GLU A 105 0.41 -29.71 5.11
C GLU A 105 1.90 -30.00 4.91
N VAL A 106 2.23 -31.10 4.22
CA VAL A 106 3.63 -31.53 3.97
C VAL A 106 4.41 -30.57 3.06
N ARG A 107 3.72 -29.64 2.39
CA ARG A 107 4.31 -28.64 1.49
C ARG A 107 4.48 -27.29 2.17
N THR A 108 3.96 -27.15 3.38
CA THR A 108 3.95 -25.93 4.16
C THR A 108 5.03 -26.00 5.24
N THR A 109 6.21 -25.49 4.92
CA THR A 109 7.30 -25.37 5.91
C THR A 109 6.95 -24.33 6.98
N SER A 110 7.68 -24.31 8.10
CA SER A 110 7.38 -23.45 9.24
C SER A 110 7.31 -21.95 8.91
N ASN A 111 8.05 -21.51 7.90
CA ASN A 111 8.14 -20.11 7.46
C ASN A 111 7.17 -19.76 6.31
N LYS A 112 6.29 -20.68 5.91
CA LYS A 112 5.29 -20.45 4.84
C LYS A 112 3.90 -20.34 5.43
N LEU A 113 3.08 -19.52 4.83
CA LEU A 113 1.64 -19.51 5.06
C LEU A 113 0.96 -20.64 4.30
N PHE A 114 0.03 -21.33 4.96
CA PHE A 114 -0.72 -22.43 4.37
C PHE A 114 -1.60 -21.94 3.20
N LEU A 115 -2.22 -20.77 3.35
CA LEU A 115 -2.98 -20.13 2.27
C LEU A 115 -2.15 -20.02 0.98
N ALA A 116 -0.93 -19.51 1.08
CA ALA A 116 -0.03 -19.34 -0.05
C ALA A 116 0.46 -20.69 -0.60
N ALA A 117 0.92 -21.58 0.30
CA ALA A 117 1.46 -22.88 -0.08
C ALA A 117 0.41 -23.77 -0.77
N ALA A 118 -0.81 -23.85 -0.24
CA ALA A 118 -1.88 -24.64 -0.84
C ALA A 118 -2.29 -24.07 -2.21
N THR A 119 -2.41 -22.73 -2.33
CA THR A 119 -2.77 -22.09 -3.60
C THR A 119 -1.71 -22.33 -4.67
N ALA A 120 -0.41 -22.24 -4.33
CA ALA A 120 0.69 -22.51 -5.25
C ALA A 120 0.66 -23.96 -5.80
N TRP A 121 0.02 -24.88 -5.10
CA TRP A 121 -0.23 -26.25 -5.55
C TRP A 121 -1.63 -26.49 -6.09
N ASN A 122 -2.27 -25.42 -6.60
CA ASN A 122 -3.58 -25.44 -7.27
C ASN A 122 -4.76 -25.85 -6.38
N CYS A 123 -4.71 -25.60 -5.08
CA CYS A 123 -5.86 -25.78 -4.19
C CYS A 123 -6.95 -24.75 -4.53
N LYS A 124 -8.11 -25.21 -5.00
CA LYS A 124 -9.21 -24.35 -5.40
C LYS A 124 -9.90 -23.63 -4.24
N ILE A 125 -9.84 -24.22 -3.04
CA ILE A 125 -10.47 -23.65 -1.85
C ILE A 125 -9.75 -22.39 -1.40
N THR A 126 -8.42 -22.35 -1.51
CA THR A 126 -7.57 -21.23 -1.08
C THR A 126 -7.35 -20.19 -2.18
N GLU A 127 -7.73 -20.48 -3.43
CA GLU A 127 -7.46 -19.61 -4.59
C GLU A 127 -8.11 -18.23 -4.44
N LYS A 128 -9.41 -18.16 -4.13
CA LYS A 128 -10.14 -16.88 -4.05
C LYS A 128 -9.61 -15.97 -2.92
N PRO A 129 -9.50 -16.43 -1.66
CA PRO A 129 -8.95 -15.58 -0.61
C PRO A 129 -7.49 -15.17 -0.87
N PHE A 130 -6.67 -16.03 -1.49
CA PHE A 130 -5.32 -15.66 -1.89
C PHE A 130 -5.31 -14.58 -2.99
N ARG A 131 -6.19 -14.69 -3.99
CA ARG A 131 -6.31 -13.70 -5.07
C ARG A 131 -6.66 -12.31 -4.57
N TRP A 132 -7.41 -12.18 -3.49
CA TRP A 132 -7.62 -10.85 -2.91
C TRP A 132 -6.29 -10.19 -2.53
N PHE A 133 -5.39 -10.92 -1.87
CA PHE A 133 -4.06 -10.41 -1.54
C PHE A 133 -3.18 -10.19 -2.79
N ALA A 134 -3.29 -11.04 -3.79
CA ALA A 134 -2.51 -10.93 -5.01
C ALA A 134 -2.95 -9.77 -5.90
N ASP A 135 -4.27 -9.59 -6.06
CA ASP A 135 -4.84 -8.79 -7.12
C ASP A 135 -5.57 -7.53 -6.64
N MET A 136 -6.06 -7.49 -5.38
CA MET A 136 -7.01 -6.47 -4.92
C MET A 136 -6.46 -5.48 -3.89
N ILE A 137 -5.22 -5.61 -3.47
CA ILE A 137 -4.60 -4.67 -2.53
C ILE A 137 -3.15 -4.39 -2.95
N ASP A 138 -2.80 -3.13 -3.12
CA ASP A 138 -1.43 -2.73 -3.44
C ASP A 138 -0.93 -1.71 -2.42
N THR A 139 0.36 -1.81 -2.06
CA THR A 139 1.01 -0.95 -1.07
C THR A 139 2.08 -0.10 -1.73
N TYR A 140 2.07 1.20 -1.42
CA TYR A 140 2.97 2.18 -2.02
C TYR A 140 3.70 2.98 -0.93
N ASN A 141 4.98 3.20 -1.15
CA ASN A 141 5.81 4.19 -0.47
C ASN A 141 6.53 5.03 -1.53
N ASP A 142 7.32 6.04 -1.13
CA ASP A 142 8.01 6.95 -2.06
C ASP A 142 8.82 6.22 -3.15
N ASP A 143 9.51 5.13 -2.80
CA ASP A 143 10.34 4.39 -3.76
C ASP A 143 9.49 3.50 -4.68
N SER A 144 8.51 2.79 -4.10
CA SER A 144 7.69 1.84 -4.86
C SER A 144 6.72 2.53 -5.81
N VAL A 145 6.23 3.73 -5.49
CA VAL A 145 5.31 4.47 -6.36
C VAL A 145 5.99 4.90 -7.66
N GLN A 146 7.27 5.29 -7.62
CA GLN A 146 8.02 5.62 -8.83
C GLN A 146 8.29 4.40 -9.71
N THR A 147 8.64 3.26 -9.10
CA THR A 147 8.80 2.01 -9.84
C THR A 147 7.49 1.57 -10.49
N THR A 148 6.38 1.66 -9.74
CA THR A 148 5.04 1.34 -10.26
C THR A 148 4.66 2.25 -11.40
N MET A 149 4.97 3.55 -11.31
CA MET A 149 4.77 4.50 -12.39
C MET A 149 5.47 4.05 -13.67
N ALA A 150 6.76 3.75 -13.60
CA ALA A 150 7.53 3.33 -14.78
C ALA A 150 6.95 2.07 -15.43
N VAL A 151 6.60 1.04 -14.63
CA VAL A 151 5.97 -0.19 -15.13
C VAL A 151 4.61 0.09 -15.77
N SER A 152 3.80 0.95 -15.14
CA SER A 152 2.46 1.29 -15.64
C SER A 152 2.51 2.04 -16.98
N LEU A 153 3.52 2.89 -17.17
CA LEU A 153 3.70 3.62 -18.43
C LEU A 153 4.15 2.72 -19.60
N GLU A 154 4.61 1.49 -19.33
CA GLU A 154 4.85 0.46 -20.34
C GLU A 154 3.64 -0.49 -20.55
N SER A 155 2.62 -0.41 -19.71
CA SER A 155 1.49 -1.35 -19.72
C SER A 155 0.59 -1.19 -20.94
N GLU A 156 -0.32 -2.14 -21.14
CA GLU A 156 -1.36 -2.06 -22.16
C GLU A 156 -2.31 -0.88 -21.93
N ASP A 157 -2.49 -0.46 -20.67
CA ASP A 157 -3.34 0.64 -20.26
C ASP A 157 -2.69 2.03 -20.39
N ARG A 158 -1.47 2.11 -20.92
CA ARG A 158 -0.66 3.35 -20.96
C ARG A 158 -1.39 4.58 -21.54
N GLU A 159 -2.21 4.41 -22.57
CA GLU A 159 -2.93 5.54 -23.19
C GLU A 159 -4.07 6.03 -22.28
N GLU A 160 -4.76 5.12 -21.59
CA GLU A 160 -5.79 5.48 -20.62
C GLU A 160 -5.18 6.16 -19.39
N ILE A 161 -4.04 5.65 -18.91
CA ILE A 161 -3.24 6.27 -17.84
C ILE A 161 -2.77 7.66 -18.27
N ARG A 162 -2.34 7.82 -19.52
CA ARG A 162 -1.92 9.12 -20.08
C ARG A 162 -3.04 10.15 -20.02
N GLU A 163 -4.20 9.80 -20.55
CA GLU A 163 -5.34 10.73 -20.55
C GLU A 163 -5.84 11.05 -19.12
N PHE A 164 -5.83 10.06 -18.23
CA PHE A 164 -6.14 10.27 -16.82
C PHE A 164 -5.14 11.22 -16.16
N SER A 165 -3.84 10.97 -16.32
CA SER A 165 -2.76 11.80 -15.77
C SER A 165 -2.82 13.23 -16.28
N LYS A 166 -3.06 13.43 -17.58
CA LYS A 166 -3.22 14.77 -18.18
C LYS A 166 -4.37 15.54 -17.56
N LYS A 167 -5.52 14.89 -17.32
CA LYS A 167 -6.67 15.51 -16.66
C LYS A 167 -6.33 15.96 -15.25
N LEU A 168 -5.62 15.12 -14.48
CA LEU A 168 -5.21 15.45 -13.12
C LEU A 168 -4.17 16.59 -13.09
N LEU A 169 -3.14 16.51 -13.93
CA LEU A 169 -2.09 17.54 -14.01
C LEU A 169 -2.68 18.91 -14.39
N LYS A 170 -3.62 18.94 -15.33
CA LYS A 170 -4.33 20.15 -15.71
C LYS A 170 -5.18 20.72 -14.57
N ALA A 171 -5.89 19.83 -13.83
CA ALA A 171 -6.69 20.24 -12.67
C ALA A 171 -5.83 20.74 -11.50
N ALA A 172 -4.60 20.26 -11.39
CA ALA A 172 -3.63 20.63 -10.37
C ALA A 172 -2.82 21.91 -10.70
N ASP A 173 -3.10 22.56 -11.83
CA ASP A 173 -2.45 23.82 -12.28
C ASP A 173 -0.92 23.73 -12.43
N PHE A 174 -0.41 22.56 -12.85
CA PHE A 174 1.03 22.37 -13.06
C PHE A 174 1.55 22.90 -14.40
N ASN A 175 0.70 23.50 -15.24
CA ASN A 175 1.04 23.95 -16.60
C ASN A 175 1.65 22.82 -17.48
N ILE A 176 1.36 21.54 -17.15
CA ILE A 176 1.78 20.38 -17.92
C ILE A 176 0.61 19.91 -18.77
N THR A 177 0.79 19.88 -20.08
CA THR A 177 -0.26 19.53 -21.04
C THR A 177 -0.17 18.10 -21.52
N ASP A 178 1.03 17.52 -21.46
CA ASP A 178 1.30 16.16 -21.91
C ASP A 178 2.63 15.65 -21.33
N TYR A 179 2.97 14.39 -21.63
CA TYR A 179 4.29 13.83 -21.37
C TYR A 179 4.72 12.85 -22.47
N GLN A 180 6.02 12.65 -22.59
CA GLN A 180 6.62 11.65 -23.48
C GLN A 180 7.40 10.65 -22.63
N PHE A 181 7.08 9.38 -22.78
CA PHE A 181 7.76 8.28 -22.10
C PHE A 181 8.45 7.39 -23.14
N THR A 182 9.74 7.21 -23.01
CA THR A 182 10.55 6.40 -23.92
C THR A 182 11.37 5.38 -23.15
N VAL A 183 11.28 4.12 -23.56
CA VAL A 183 12.11 3.04 -23.00
C VAL A 183 13.38 2.93 -23.83
N ILE A 184 14.52 2.99 -23.17
CA ILE A 184 15.83 2.86 -23.78
C ILE A 184 16.40 1.49 -23.40
N ALA A 185 16.69 0.67 -24.39
CA ALA A 185 17.38 -0.60 -24.18
C ALA A 185 18.86 -0.36 -23.87
N GLY A 186 19.39 -1.07 -22.89
CA GLY A 186 20.79 -0.99 -22.51
C GLY A 186 21.04 -0.32 -21.16
N LYS A 187 22.30 -0.39 -20.70
CA LYS A 187 22.71 0.18 -19.42
C LYS A 187 22.55 1.70 -19.43
N PRO A 188 21.91 2.30 -18.41
CA PRO A 188 21.95 3.74 -18.22
C PRO A 188 23.40 4.21 -18.04
N GLU A 189 23.82 5.26 -18.76
CA GLU A 189 25.21 5.73 -18.76
C GLU A 189 25.74 6.12 -17.36
N ASN A 190 24.86 6.42 -16.41
CA ASN A 190 25.18 7.01 -15.12
C ASN A 190 24.73 6.21 -13.87
N VAL A 191 24.46 4.89 -13.99
CA VAL A 191 24.18 4.10 -12.78
C VAL A 191 25.49 3.67 -12.14
N PRO A 192 25.87 4.24 -10.98
CA PRO A 192 27.04 3.83 -10.24
C PRO A 192 26.83 2.39 -9.73
N LEU A 193 27.69 1.48 -10.15
CA LEU A 193 27.70 0.14 -9.57
C LEU A 193 28.43 0.20 -8.22
N PRO A 194 27.95 -0.55 -7.20
CA PRO A 194 28.71 -0.72 -5.97
C PRO A 194 30.15 -1.18 -6.25
N PRO A 195 31.14 -0.72 -5.50
CA PRO A 195 32.52 -1.12 -5.68
C PRO A 195 32.65 -2.65 -5.67
N GLY A 196 33.24 -3.22 -6.74
CA GLY A 196 33.47 -4.66 -6.88
C GLY A 196 32.34 -5.46 -7.52
N LEU A 197 31.24 -4.83 -7.91
CA LEU A 197 30.17 -5.48 -8.67
C LEU A 197 30.41 -5.30 -10.18
N THR A 198 30.70 -6.38 -10.88
CA THR A 198 30.70 -6.45 -12.35
C THR A 198 29.43 -7.15 -12.80
N LEU A 199 28.61 -6.48 -13.60
CA LEU A 199 27.43 -7.11 -14.20
C LEU A 199 27.84 -7.88 -15.46
N ASP A 200 27.27 -9.08 -15.65
CA ASP A 200 27.39 -9.86 -16.87
C ASP A 200 26.87 -9.04 -18.07
N GLU A 201 27.49 -9.17 -19.23
CA GLU A 201 27.08 -8.48 -20.47
C GLU A 201 25.63 -8.81 -20.85
N ASN A 202 25.17 -10.04 -20.57
CA ASN A 202 23.77 -10.42 -20.79
C ASN A 202 22.80 -9.68 -19.84
N ILE A 203 23.22 -9.40 -18.61
CA ILE A 203 22.42 -8.60 -17.68
C ILE A 203 22.40 -7.16 -18.17
N LEU A 204 23.55 -6.62 -18.58
CA LEU A 204 23.66 -5.25 -19.08
C LEU A 204 22.85 -5.01 -20.35
N SER A 205 22.84 -5.98 -21.29
CA SER A 205 22.07 -5.86 -22.53
C SER A 205 20.55 -5.96 -22.32
N ASN A 206 20.10 -6.63 -21.25
CA ASN A 206 18.70 -6.76 -20.88
C ASN A 206 18.21 -5.67 -19.91
N MET A 207 19.11 -4.80 -19.43
CA MET A 207 18.68 -3.65 -18.62
C MET A 207 17.89 -2.68 -19.51
N LYS A 208 16.83 -2.13 -18.93
CA LYS A 208 16.06 -1.05 -19.54
C LYS A 208 16.23 0.18 -18.68
N SER A 209 16.40 1.30 -19.32
CA SER A 209 16.23 2.62 -18.72
C SER A 209 15.04 3.31 -19.37
N TRP A 210 14.55 4.34 -18.73
CA TRP A 210 13.46 5.13 -19.28
C TRP A 210 13.75 6.61 -19.16
N GLU A 211 13.24 7.35 -20.12
CA GLU A 211 13.22 8.81 -20.11
C GLU A 211 11.77 9.28 -20.11
N LEU A 212 11.50 10.23 -19.25
CA LEU A 212 10.21 10.89 -19.12
C LEU A 212 10.41 12.38 -19.26
N THR A 213 9.76 12.97 -20.26
CA THR A 213 9.79 14.40 -20.55
C THR A 213 8.39 14.96 -20.36
N MET A 214 8.25 15.97 -19.49
CA MET A 214 7.01 16.70 -19.29
C MET A 214 6.88 17.80 -20.34
N VAL A 215 5.68 18.00 -20.88
CA VAL A 215 5.40 18.96 -21.95
C VAL A 215 4.62 20.14 -21.38
N HIS A 216 5.24 21.33 -21.42
CA HIS A 216 4.67 22.57 -20.94
C HIS A 216 4.24 23.46 -22.11
N MET A 217 3.20 24.26 -21.89
CA MET A 217 2.84 25.36 -22.77
C MET A 217 3.21 26.69 -22.09
N VAL A 218 4.13 27.41 -22.69
CA VAL A 218 4.62 28.70 -22.16
C VAL A 218 4.25 29.82 -23.11
N GLU A 219 3.50 30.80 -22.64
CA GLU A 219 3.19 32.03 -23.41
C GLU A 219 4.22 33.10 -23.11
N LYS A 220 4.88 33.59 -24.15
CA LYS A 220 5.83 34.70 -24.08
C LYS A 220 5.64 35.60 -25.26
N ASP A 221 5.46 36.92 -24.99
CA ASP A 221 5.28 37.96 -26.00
C ASP A 221 4.11 37.66 -26.99
N GLY A 222 3.03 37.03 -26.49
CA GLY A 222 1.85 36.66 -27.29
C GLY A 222 2.07 35.44 -28.19
N VAL A 223 3.19 34.71 -28.01
CA VAL A 223 3.50 33.48 -28.73
C VAL A 223 3.47 32.30 -27.74
N THR A 224 2.67 31.29 -28.04
CA THR A 224 2.65 30.03 -27.28
C THR A 224 3.76 29.12 -27.74
N ASN A 225 4.66 28.76 -26.86
CA ASN A 225 5.75 27.83 -27.08
C ASN A 225 5.49 26.52 -26.36
N ILE A 226 5.87 25.42 -26.98
CA ILE A 226 5.86 24.08 -26.37
C ILE A 226 7.30 23.77 -25.92
N VAL A 227 7.45 23.48 -24.61
CA VAL A 227 8.76 23.23 -24.01
C VAL A 227 8.73 21.84 -23.35
N GLY A 228 9.66 20.98 -23.75
CA GLY A 228 9.90 19.69 -23.06
C GLY A 228 10.88 19.88 -21.90
N MET A 229 10.52 19.41 -20.70
CA MET A 229 11.39 19.42 -19.53
C MET A 229 11.57 18.01 -19.01
N PRO A 230 12.81 17.53 -18.79
CA PRO A 230 13.05 16.24 -18.15
C PRO A 230 12.34 16.12 -16.80
N PHE A 231 11.69 15.00 -16.54
CA PHE A 231 10.89 14.78 -15.32
C PHE A 231 11.68 15.04 -14.03
N GLN A 232 12.97 14.72 -14.02
CA GLN A 232 13.86 14.94 -12.87
C GLN A 232 14.10 16.42 -12.54
N LEU A 233 13.81 17.33 -13.47
CA LEU A 233 13.92 18.77 -13.27
C LEU A 233 12.60 19.42 -12.80
N GLU A 234 11.51 18.64 -12.77
CA GLU A 234 10.26 19.08 -12.16
C GLU A 234 10.41 19.23 -10.63
N SER A 235 9.51 20.02 -10.03
CA SER A 235 9.44 20.11 -8.59
C SER A 235 9.14 18.73 -7.97
N GLU A 236 9.64 18.47 -6.75
CA GLU A 236 9.33 17.22 -6.04
C GLU A 236 7.82 16.99 -5.89
N GLY A 237 7.04 18.04 -5.70
CA GLY A 237 5.58 17.96 -5.64
C GLY A 237 4.98 17.50 -6.97
N THR A 238 5.43 18.06 -8.10
CA THR A 238 5.01 17.63 -9.44
C THR A 238 5.36 16.17 -9.70
N GLN A 239 6.60 15.79 -9.38
CA GLN A 239 7.06 14.40 -9.54
C GLN A 239 6.23 13.42 -8.72
N THR A 240 5.98 13.73 -7.44
CA THR A 240 5.18 12.90 -6.54
C THR A 240 3.73 12.79 -7.01
N PHE A 241 3.11 13.91 -7.40
CA PHE A 241 1.73 13.91 -7.89
C PHE A 241 1.58 13.06 -9.15
N PHE A 242 2.49 13.23 -10.11
CA PHE A 242 2.49 12.44 -11.34
C PHE A 242 2.70 10.94 -11.05
N ALA A 243 3.61 10.60 -10.13
CA ALA A 243 3.88 9.22 -9.78
C ALA A 243 2.66 8.51 -9.16
N TYR A 244 1.77 9.23 -8.47
CA TYR A 244 0.52 8.65 -7.97
C TYR A 244 -0.53 8.42 -9.07
N CYS A 245 -0.50 9.14 -10.18
CA CYS A 245 -1.54 9.03 -11.21
C CYS A 245 -1.78 7.60 -11.71
N PRO A 246 -0.76 6.81 -12.11
CA PRO A 246 -0.96 5.43 -12.55
C PRO A 246 -1.51 4.51 -11.45
N ALA A 247 -1.03 4.65 -10.21
CA ALA A 247 -1.48 3.85 -9.07
C ALA A 247 -2.97 4.10 -8.76
N ILE A 248 -3.36 5.38 -8.73
CA ILE A 248 -4.74 5.79 -8.51
C ILE A 248 -5.64 5.35 -9.67
N TYR A 249 -5.19 5.55 -10.93
CA TYR A 249 -5.92 5.07 -12.10
C TYR A 249 -6.21 3.56 -12.00
N THR A 250 -5.17 2.76 -11.72
CA THR A 250 -5.30 1.31 -11.60
C THR A 250 -6.28 0.93 -10.49
N ALA A 251 -6.18 1.56 -9.31
CA ALA A 251 -7.10 1.31 -8.22
C ALA A 251 -8.55 1.62 -8.62
N LEU A 252 -8.83 2.79 -9.17
CA LEU A 252 -10.18 3.21 -9.59
C LEU A 252 -10.75 2.33 -10.72
N LYS A 253 -9.91 1.94 -11.69
CA LYS A 253 -10.31 1.08 -12.82
C LYS A 253 -10.68 -0.33 -12.36
N THR A 254 -9.94 -0.88 -11.40
CA THR A 254 -10.06 -2.29 -11.01
C THR A 254 -10.83 -2.51 -9.70
N GLY A 255 -11.17 -1.45 -8.95
CA GLY A 255 -11.80 -1.57 -7.64
C GLY A 255 -10.85 -2.03 -6.53
N LYS A 256 -9.54 -1.87 -6.69
CA LYS A 256 -8.52 -2.27 -5.72
C LYS A 256 -8.46 -1.35 -4.50
N THR A 257 -7.84 -1.87 -3.45
CA THR A 257 -7.41 -1.08 -2.30
C THR A 257 -5.98 -0.58 -2.54
N ALA A 258 -5.80 0.74 -2.62
CA ALA A 258 -4.50 1.40 -2.63
C ALA A 258 -4.10 1.78 -1.21
N VAL A 259 -2.95 1.32 -0.74
CA VAL A 259 -2.39 1.64 0.58
C VAL A 259 -1.16 2.52 0.38
N ILE A 260 -1.22 3.78 0.82
CA ILE A 260 -0.17 4.78 0.58
C ILE A 260 0.37 5.29 1.91
N ASP A 261 1.65 5.03 2.19
CA ASP A 261 2.31 5.58 3.38
C ASP A 261 2.81 6.99 3.11
N ASP A 262 2.56 7.91 4.06
CA ASP A 262 2.93 9.34 4.03
C ASP A 262 2.43 10.09 2.77
N MET A 263 1.16 9.85 2.42
CA MET A 263 0.55 10.52 1.27
C MET A 263 0.52 12.03 1.48
N GLY A 264 1.22 12.74 0.63
CA GLY A 264 1.21 14.21 0.61
C GLY A 264 2.34 14.88 1.39
N GLY A 265 3.35 14.15 1.86
CA GLY A 265 4.52 14.78 2.51
C GLY A 265 5.22 15.84 1.64
N LYS A 266 5.09 15.74 0.31
CA LYS A 266 5.65 16.68 -0.67
C LYS A 266 4.59 17.43 -1.47
N LEU A 267 3.29 17.21 -1.21
CA LEU A 267 2.19 17.80 -1.95
C LEU A 267 1.53 18.96 -1.19
N HIS A 268 1.05 19.94 -1.94
CA HIS A 268 0.17 20.93 -1.36
C HIS A 268 -1.12 20.27 -0.82
N PRO A 269 -1.64 20.69 0.36
CA PRO A 269 -2.83 20.09 0.97
C PRO A 269 -4.03 19.93 0.03
N LEU A 270 -4.30 20.92 -0.81
CA LEU A 270 -5.39 20.85 -1.79
C LEU A 270 -5.20 19.77 -2.84
N LEU A 271 -3.96 19.43 -3.22
CA LEU A 271 -3.68 18.34 -4.14
C LEU A 271 -3.97 16.99 -3.49
N VAL A 272 -3.57 16.79 -2.23
CA VAL A 272 -3.92 15.57 -1.49
C VAL A 272 -5.43 15.42 -1.39
N ARG A 273 -6.15 16.52 -1.04
CA ARG A 273 -7.60 16.54 -1.01
C ARG A 273 -8.21 16.10 -2.34
N SER A 274 -7.74 16.65 -3.46
CA SER A 274 -8.26 16.31 -4.78
C SER A 274 -8.07 14.84 -5.14
N LEU A 275 -6.96 14.21 -4.71
CA LEU A 275 -6.74 12.78 -4.90
C LEU A 275 -7.69 11.94 -4.04
N VAL A 276 -7.96 12.33 -2.79
CA VAL A 276 -8.91 11.63 -1.91
C VAL A 276 -10.35 11.76 -2.44
N ASP A 277 -10.72 12.93 -2.97
CA ASP A 277 -12.05 13.17 -3.55
C ASP A 277 -12.36 12.24 -4.73
N LEU A 278 -11.34 11.80 -5.49
CA LEU A 278 -11.53 10.81 -6.57
C LEU A 278 -12.09 9.47 -6.04
N PHE A 279 -11.73 9.07 -4.84
CA PHE A 279 -12.24 7.82 -4.22
C PHE A 279 -13.64 8.00 -3.60
N ASN A 280 -13.98 9.21 -3.19
CA ASN A 280 -15.28 9.53 -2.59
C ASN A 280 -16.40 9.74 -3.63
N ASP A 281 -16.06 10.18 -4.84
CA ASP A 281 -17.02 10.45 -5.91
C ASP A 281 -17.34 9.16 -6.68
N LYS A 282 -18.61 8.76 -6.68
CA LYS A 282 -19.10 7.57 -7.39
C LYS A 282 -18.92 7.64 -8.91
N THR A 283 -18.77 8.83 -9.50
CA THR A 283 -18.54 9.00 -10.94
C THR A 283 -17.11 8.67 -11.33
N THR A 284 -16.15 8.98 -10.47
CA THR A 284 -14.73 8.65 -10.66
C THR A 284 -14.37 7.28 -10.10
N ASN A 285 -15.13 6.79 -9.11
CA ASN A 285 -14.93 5.51 -8.44
C ASN A 285 -16.15 4.57 -8.55
N PRO A 286 -16.57 4.20 -9.75
CA PRO A 286 -17.74 3.32 -9.95
C PRO A 286 -17.49 1.89 -9.46
N ASN A 287 -16.23 1.45 -9.40
CA ASN A 287 -15.83 0.09 -9.02
C ASN A 287 -15.58 -0.08 -7.52
N GLY A 288 -15.77 0.99 -6.71
CA GLY A 288 -15.64 0.92 -5.26
C GLY A 288 -14.20 0.71 -4.77
N ALA A 289 -13.21 1.26 -5.47
CA ALA A 289 -11.83 1.27 -5.01
C ALA A 289 -11.71 1.91 -3.61
N GLN A 290 -10.77 1.43 -2.82
CA GLN A 290 -10.50 1.95 -1.48
C GLN A 290 -9.13 2.61 -1.42
N LEU A 291 -9.03 3.70 -0.65
CA LEU A 291 -7.77 4.36 -0.34
C LEU A 291 -7.52 4.30 1.17
N ILE A 292 -6.43 3.67 1.56
CA ILE A 292 -5.92 3.67 2.94
C ILE A 292 -4.60 4.45 2.92
N PHE A 293 -4.51 5.52 3.67
CA PHE A 293 -3.30 6.34 3.66
C PHE A 293 -2.95 6.89 5.02
N SER A 294 -1.66 7.10 5.27
CA SER A 294 -1.17 7.93 6.35
C SER A 294 -0.77 9.29 5.83
N THR A 295 -0.91 10.32 6.65
CA THR A 295 -0.55 11.68 6.28
C THR A 295 -0.29 12.54 7.52
N HIS A 296 0.56 13.55 7.36
CA HIS A 296 0.74 14.64 8.33
C HIS A 296 -0.13 15.87 8.01
N ASN A 297 -0.96 15.80 6.96
CA ASN A 297 -1.79 16.90 6.52
C ASN A 297 -3.07 17.01 7.35
N VAL A 298 -3.07 17.97 8.26
CA VAL A 298 -4.22 18.25 9.16
C VAL A 298 -5.43 18.85 8.45
N ASP A 299 -5.29 19.40 7.22
CA ASP A 299 -6.40 19.95 6.45
C ASP A 299 -7.40 18.88 5.99
N LEU A 300 -7.01 17.60 6.06
CA LEU A 300 -7.90 16.47 5.78
C LEU A 300 -8.80 16.10 6.96
N LEU A 301 -8.60 16.71 8.13
CA LEU A 301 -9.47 16.53 9.31
C LEU A 301 -10.77 17.32 9.14
N ASP A 302 -11.55 16.96 8.15
CA ASP A 302 -12.78 17.62 7.70
C ASP A 302 -13.91 16.57 7.57
N LEU A 303 -14.96 16.73 8.39
CA LEU A 303 -16.12 15.80 8.40
C LEU A 303 -17.09 16.01 7.23
N ASP A 304 -16.89 17.01 6.39
CA ASP A 304 -17.60 17.12 5.12
C ASP A 304 -16.93 16.25 4.03
N MET A 305 -15.66 15.90 4.20
CA MET A 305 -14.87 15.08 3.29
C MET A 305 -14.79 13.61 3.76
N LEU A 306 -14.46 13.38 5.02
CA LEU A 306 -14.28 12.06 5.62
C LEU A 306 -15.24 11.84 6.78
N ARG A 307 -15.79 10.64 6.89
CA ARG A 307 -16.56 10.27 8.07
C ARG A 307 -15.64 10.06 9.26
N ARG A 308 -16.17 10.28 10.48
CA ARG A 308 -15.41 10.07 11.73
C ARG A 308 -14.84 8.66 11.88
N ASP A 309 -15.51 7.64 11.30
CA ASP A 309 -15.06 6.25 11.29
C ASP A 309 -13.95 5.97 10.24
N GLN A 310 -13.63 6.94 9.40
CA GLN A 310 -12.53 6.87 8.43
C GLN A 310 -11.26 7.57 8.92
N ILE A 311 -11.32 8.30 10.03
CA ILE A 311 -10.20 9.05 10.59
C ILE A 311 -9.65 8.32 11.80
N TYR A 312 -8.37 8.00 11.77
CA TYR A 312 -7.63 7.34 12.82
C TYR A 312 -6.42 8.17 13.23
N PHE A 313 -6.10 8.12 14.51
CA PHE A 313 -4.92 8.73 15.10
C PHE A 313 -3.95 7.64 15.57
N VAL A 314 -2.65 7.91 15.43
CA VAL A 314 -1.58 7.07 15.96
C VAL A 314 -0.82 7.89 16.99
N GLU A 315 -0.86 7.48 18.23
CA GLU A 315 -0.12 8.11 19.33
C GLU A 315 0.98 7.19 19.80
N LYS A 316 2.17 7.75 20.00
CA LYS A 316 3.32 7.01 20.50
C LYS A 316 3.59 7.42 21.94
N ASP A 317 3.61 6.44 22.84
CA ASP A 317 4.12 6.64 24.21
C ASP A 317 5.64 6.81 24.17
N ASN A 318 6.12 7.95 24.65
CA ASN A 318 7.56 8.26 24.62
C ASN A 318 8.36 7.49 25.67
N SER A 319 7.70 6.91 26.68
CA SER A 319 8.38 6.13 27.75
C SER A 319 8.57 4.67 27.36
N THR A 320 7.57 4.06 26.69
CA THR A 320 7.61 2.66 26.26
C THR A 320 7.99 2.50 24.80
N GLY A 321 7.77 3.54 23.97
CA GLY A 321 7.94 3.48 22.52
C GLY A 321 6.80 2.78 21.81
N GLU A 322 5.79 2.30 22.52
CA GLU A 322 4.59 1.68 21.96
C GLU A 322 3.72 2.70 21.24
N SER A 323 2.96 2.23 20.27
CA SER A 323 2.01 3.08 19.54
C SER A 323 0.62 2.51 19.63
N GLU A 324 -0.35 3.37 19.90
CA GLU A 324 -1.76 3.07 19.92
C GLU A 324 -2.45 3.65 18.68
N LEU A 325 -3.37 2.88 18.09
CA LEU A 325 -4.22 3.31 16.97
C LEU A 325 -5.67 3.39 17.50
N TYR A 326 -6.31 4.56 17.36
CA TYR A 326 -7.70 4.75 17.78
C TYR A 326 -8.46 5.64 16.79
N SER A 327 -9.79 5.50 16.77
CA SER A 327 -10.66 6.20 15.82
C SER A 327 -11.13 7.56 16.37
N LEU A 328 -11.29 8.52 15.48
CA LEU A 328 -12.01 9.76 15.83
C LEU A 328 -13.45 9.46 16.31
N SER A 329 -14.05 8.34 15.89
CA SER A 329 -15.38 7.90 16.36
C SER A 329 -15.45 7.70 17.86
N ASP A 330 -14.34 7.33 18.51
CA ASP A 330 -14.28 7.04 19.94
C ASP A 330 -14.55 8.31 20.78
N PHE A 331 -14.28 9.47 20.20
CA PHE A 331 -14.57 10.80 20.80
C PHE A 331 -15.98 11.31 20.51
N SER A 332 -16.76 10.60 19.67
CA SER A 332 -18.13 10.95 19.31
C SER A 332 -18.33 12.41 18.86
N PRO A 333 -17.48 12.97 17.97
CA PRO A 333 -17.61 14.35 17.55
C PRO A 333 -18.89 14.57 16.74
N ARG A 334 -19.44 15.78 16.83
CA ARG A 334 -20.57 16.19 15.98
C ARG A 334 -20.07 16.59 14.59
N LYS A 335 -20.92 16.49 13.58
CA LYS A 335 -20.58 16.91 12.21
C LYS A 335 -20.14 18.39 12.12
N THR A 336 -20.65 19.23 13.02
CA THR A 336 -20.34 20.66 13.09
C THR A 336 -19.04 20.99 13.84
N ASP A 337 -18.40 20.00 14.46
CA ASP A 337 -17.17 20.21 15.21
C ASP A 337 -16.00 20.48 14.26
N LYS A 338 -15.17 21.46 14.60
CA LYS A 338 -13.95 21.79 13.85
C LYS A 338 -12.83 20.84 14.28
N ILE A 339 -12.76 19.67 13.62
CA ILE A 339 -11.86 18.58 14.01
C ILE A 339 -10.40 19.00 13.95
N GLN A 340 -9.97 19.64 12.86
CA GLN A 340 -8.61 20.17 12.71
C GLN A 340 -8.20 21.04 13.91
N LYS A 341 -9.05 22.01 14.28
CA LYS A 341 -8.78 22.88 15.43
C LYS A 341 -8.70 22.10 16.74
N GLY A 342 -9.63 21.15 16.95
CA GLY A 342 -9.63 20.29 18.12
C GLY A 342 -8.37 19.45 18.23
N TYR A 343 -7.91 18.87 17.14
CA TYR A 343 -6.68 18.10 17.04
C TYR A 343 -5.45 18.95 17.42
N LEU A 344 -5.27 20.13 16.79
CA LEU A 344 -4.15 21.03 17.08
C LEU A 344 -4.12 21.54 18.53
N LEU A 345 -5.27 21.52 19.21
CA LEU A 345 -5.39 21.83 20.64
C LEU A 345 -5.21 20.60 21.55
N GLY A 346 -4.86 19.43 21.00
CA GLY A 346 -4.62 18.21 21.74
C GLY A 346 -5.89 17.47 22.21
N ARG A 347 -7.10 17.88 21.74
CA ARG A 347 -8.38 17.28 22.20
C ARG A 347 -8.48 15.79 21.88
N TYR A 348 -7.82 15.33 20.85
CA TYR A 348 -7.89 13.96 20.34
C TYR A 348 -6.58 13.19 20.55
N GLY A 349 -5.61 13.72 21.29
CA GLY A 349 -4.28 13.13 21.41
C GLY A 349 -3.46 13.18 20.13
N ALA A 350 -2.44 12.35 20.03
CA ALA A 350 -1.54 12.18 18.88
C ALA A 350 -0.90 13.49 18.35
N VAL A 351 -0.82 14.53 19.19
CA VAL A 351 -0.14 15.78 18.89
C VAL A 351 1.29 15.72 19.45
N PRO A 352 2.31 16.13 18.69
CA PRO A 352 3.68 16.18 19.21
C PRO A 352 3.76 17.06 20.44
N ASN A 353 4.24 16.50 21.56
CA ASN A 353 4.53 17.27 22.75
C ASN A 353 5.88 17.97 22.58
N ILE A 354 5.84 19.20 22.09
CA ILE A 354 7.04 20.03 21.96
C ILE A 354 7.27 20.69 23.32
N GLY A 355 8.04 20.00 24.20
CA GLY A 355 8.54 20.60 25.43
C GLY A 355 9.26 21.90 25.15
N GLY A 356 9.15 22.89 26.06
CA GLY A 356 9.79 24.17 25.89
C GLY A 356 11.30 23.99 25.62
N LEU A 357 11.73 24.43 24.45
CA LEU A 357 13.16 24.57 24.17
C LEU A 357 13.67 25.74 25.04
N GLU A 358 14.30 25.42 26.17
CA GLU A 358 15.13 26.39 26.87
C GLU A 358 16.41 26.60 26.03
N TRP A 359 16.53 27.79 25.44
CA TRP A 359 17.71 28.23 24.69
C TRP A 359 18.75 28.86 25.60
#